data_d2ca66e7054e538fbf15fd740cfe6c52
#
_entry.id   d2ca66e7054e538fbf15fd740cfe6c52
#
_cell.length_a   1.000
_cell.length_b   1.000
_cell.length_c   1.000
_cell.angle_alpha   90.00
_cell.angle_beta   90.00
_cell.angle_gamma   90.00
#
_symmetry.space_group_name_H-M   'P 1'
#
loop_
_entity.id
_entity.type
_entity.pdbx_description
1 polymer ?
#
loop_
_entity_poly.entity_id
_entity_poly.type
_entity_poly.pdbx_seq_one_letter_code
_entity_poly.pdbx_strand_id
1 'polypeptide(L)'
;SSVLDITYKRPTGFEGRVNGSMLGGGIYLGGGNSKFSLMTSLRYKTTRYLLGSLETTGEYNPNFLDYQAYLSWSPNRRWTIDVLGNISDNHYNFKPKDRETNFGTMNNAKKFKVYFDGEEKDYFRTFFGAFSLTRHFTPESYLALQLSSFSTQEHETYDIQGQYWLNEATGAEQLGVGTYME
;
A
#
# COMPACT_ATOMS: atom_id res chain seq x y z
N SER A 1 -3.92 -24.59 2.50
CA SER A 1 -4.87 -23.69 1.83
C SER A 1 -5.75 -23.03 2.88
N SER A 2 -6.00 -21.75 2.76
CA SER A 2 -6.88 -20.98 3.64
C SER A 2 -7.99 -20.35 2.79
N VAL A 3 -9.18 -20.26 3.37
CA VAL A 3 -10.33 -19.59 2.76
C VAL A 3 -10.72 -18.43 3.68
N LEU A 4 -10.92 -17.25 3.10
CA LEU A 4 -11.44 -16.09 3.79
C LEU A 4 -12.84 -15.80 3.24
N ASP A 5 -13.85 -15.94 4.08
CA ASP A 5 -15.23 -15.56 3.78
C ASP A 5 -15.54 -14.20 4.39
N ILE A 6 -15.94 -13.23 3.56
CA ILE A 6 -16.21 -11.87 3.97
C ILE A 6 -17.68 -11.55 3.72
N THR A 7 -18.39 -11.28 4.80
CA THR A 7 -19.79 -10.82 4.73
C THR A 7 -19.87 -9.33 4.99
N TYR A 8 -20.41 -8.59 4.04
CA TYR A 8 -20.62 -7.16 4.18
C TYR A 8 -21.89 -6.84 4.98
N LYS A 9 -21.78 -5.85 5.85
CA LYS A 9 -22.90 -5.27 6.56
C LYS A 9 -23.87 -4.63 5.56
N ARG A 10 -25.16 -4.63 5.87
CA ARG A 10 -26.20 -3.93 5.11
C ARG A 10 -26.86 -2.89 6.02
N PRO A 11 -26.44 -1.61 5.98
CA PRO A 11 -27.07 -0.57 6.78
C PRO A 11 -28.53 -0.38 6.36
N THR A 12 -29.40 -0.18 7.33
CA THR A 12 -30.83 0.09 7.14
C THR A 12 -31.20 1.56 7.36
N GLY A 13 -30.25 2.38 7.79
CA GLY A 13 -30.37 3.81 7.99
C GLY A 13 -29.05 4.48 7.64
N PHE A 14 -29.01 5.80 7.72
CA PHE A 14 -27.78 6.55 7.51
C PHE A 14 -26.78 6.31 8.66
N GLU A 15 -25.56 6.00 8.33
CA GLU A 15 -24.46 5.88 9.27
C GLU A 15 -23.16 6.41 8.63
N GLY A 16 -22.28 6.93 9.46
CA GLY A 16 -20.99 7.45 9.03
C GLY A 16 -19.94 7.26 10.12
N ARG A 17 -18.69 7.13 9.68
CA ARG A 17 -17.53 7.06 10.56
C ARG A 17 -16.36 7.77 9.91
N VAL A 18 -15.66 8.57 10.70
CA VAL A 18 -14.39 9.17 10.34
C VAL A 18 -13.37 8.68 11.34
N ASN A 19 -12.21 8.27 10.87
CA ASN A 19 -11.08 7.91 11.70
C ASN A 19 -9.82 8.60 11.18
N GLY A 20 -8.91 8.92 12.11
CA GLY A 20 -7.64 9.56 11.80
C GLY A 20 -6.57 9.07 12.75
N SER A 21 -5.36 8.95 12.25
CA SER A 21 -4.16 8.61 13.00
C SER A 21 -2.93 9.22 12.34
N MET A 22 -1.77 9.14 12.98
CA MET A 22 -0.50 9.55 12.38
C MET A 22 -0.14 8.74 11.13
N LEU A 23 -0.74 7.58 10.95
CA LEU A 23 -0.50 6.70 9.80
C LEU A 23 -1.52 6.86 8.68
N GLY A 24 -2.45 7.80 8.81
CA GLY A 24 -3.47 8.06 7.81
C GLY A 24 -4.86 8.23 8.40
N GLY A 25 -5.86 8.14 7.54
CA GLY A 25 -7.25 8.30 7.94
C GLY A 25 -8.22 7.62 6.99
N GLY A 26 -9.48 7.61 7.38
CA GLY A 26 -10.52 7.04 6.55
C GLY A 26 -11.89 7.63 6.86
N ILE A 27 -12.73 7.55 5.85
CA ILE A 27 -14.13 7.95 5.90
C ILE A 27 -14.96 6.76 5.44
N TYR A 28 -15.99 6.46 6.18
CA TYR A 28 -17.00 5.48 5.84
C TYR A 28 -18.37 6.14 5.88
N LEU A 29 -19.17 5.88 4.86
CA LEU A 29 -20.56 6.30 4.78
C LEU A 29 -21.42 5.10 4.39
N GLY A 30 -22.52 4.92 5.07
CA GLY A 30 -23.49 3.89 4.79
C GLY A 30 -24.91 4.42 4.86
N GLY A 31 -25.78 3.84 4.06
CA GLY A 31 -27.18 4.21 4.09
C GLY A 31 -28.04 3.18 3.36
N GLY A 32 -29.30 3.10 3.77
CA GLY A 32 -30.18 2.17 3.11
C GLY A 32 -31.55 2.06 3.77
N ASN A 33 -32.29 1.10 3.28
CA ASN A 33 -33.59 0.69 3.80
C ASN A 33 -33.76 -0.83 3.65
N SER A 34 -34.94 -1.36 3.89
CA SER A 34 -35.21 -2.80 3.82
C SER A 34 -34.97 -3.44 2.44
N LYS A 35 -34.88 -2.66 1.36
CA LYS A 35 -34.70 -3.15 -0.01
C LYS A 35 -33.38 -2.75 -0.63
N PHE A 36 -32.76 -1.70 -0.16
CA PHE A 36 -31.58 -1.11 -0.74
C PHE A 36 -30.58 -0.73 0.36
N SER A 37 -29.32 -1.00 0.14
CA SER A 37 -28.23 -0.64 1.04
C SER A 37 -27.00 -0.27 0.22
N LEU A 38 -26.40 0.86 0.55
CA LEU A 38 -25.15 1.34 -0.04
C LEU A 38 -24.15 1.63 1.07
N MET A 39 -22.94 1.16 0.89
CA MET A 39 -21.78 1.53 1.71
C MET A 39 -20.67 2.01 0.82
N THR A 40 -19.95 3.03 1.28
CA THR A 40 -18.73 3.49 0.62
C THR A 40 -17.70 3.85 1.67
N SER A 41 -16.45 3.61 1.35
CA SER A 41 -15.33 3.96 2.20
C SER A 41 -14.15 4.45 1.37
N LEU A 42 -13.48 5.47 1.90
CA LEU A 42 -12.21 5.97 1.41
C LEU A 42 -11.21 5.87 2.54
N ARG A 43 -10.05 5.28 2.26
CA ARG A 43 -8.97 5.11 3.22
C ARG A 43 -7.66 5.57 2.62
N TYR A 44 -6.98 6.44 3.33
CA TYR A 44 -5.61 6.84 3.04
C TYR A 44 -4.69 6.34 4.14
N LYS A 45 -3.55 5.78 3.76
CA LYS A 45 -2.54 5.30 4.69
C LYS A 45 -1.16 5.72 4.20
N THR A 46 -0.31 6.14 5.14
CA THR A 46 1.11 6.41 4.91
C THR A 46 1.92 5.84 6.05
N THR A 47 3.07 5.26 5.75
CA THR A 47 4.00 4.75 6.78
C THR A 47 5.26 5.60 6.90
N ARG A 48 5.27 6.76 6.24
CA ARG A 48 6.42 7.68 6.19
C ARG A 48 6.99 8.01 7.58
N TYR A 49 6.11 8.27 8.55
CA TYR A 49 6.54 8.63 9.91
C TYR A 49 7.15 7.46 10.68
N LEU A 50 6.70 6.24 10.43
CA LEU A 50 7.25 5.04 11.06
C LEU A 50 8.62 4.68 10.48
N LEU A 51 8.75 4.73 9.16
CA LEU A 51 9.97 4.33 8.46
C LEU A 51 11.06 5.40 8.57
N GLY A 52 10.70 6.68 8.73
CA GLY A 52 11.65 7.76 8.95
C GLY A 52 12.37 7.71 10.31
N SER A 53 11.86 6.95 11.28
CA SER A 53 12.48 6.74 12.59
C SER A 53 13.42 5.53 12.65
N LEU A 54 13.45 4.71 11.61
CA LEU A 54 14.34 3.56 11.51
C LEU A 54 15.62 3.95 10.78
N GLU A 55 16.76 3.47 11.27
CA GLU A 55 18.02 3.52 10.53
C GLU A 55 17.97 2.57 9.33
N THR A 56 17.33 3.02 8.26
CA THR A 56 17.22 2.26 7.01
C THR A 56 18.29 2.71 6.01
N THR A 57 18.61 1.82 5.08
CA THR A 57 19.56 2.09 3.99
C THR A 57 19.01 3.06 2.92
N GLY A 58 17.78 3.55 3.11
CA GLY A 58 17.11 4.47 2.21
C GLY A 58 15.89 5.14 2.84
N GLU A 59 15.30 6.09 2.14
CA GLU A 59 14.02 6.71 2.49
C GLU A 59 12.88 6.03 1.76
N TYR A 60 11.96 5.45 2.52
CA TYR A 60 10.75 4.82 2.01
C TYR A 60 9.55 5.71 2.26
N ASN A 61 8.83 6.06 1.20
CA ASN A 61 7.63 6.89 1.27
C ASN A 61 6.42 6.20 0.64
N PRO A 62 5.90 5.11 1.21
CA PRO A 62 4.72 4.45 0.69
C PRO A 62 3.45 5.21 1.05
N ASN A 63 2.58 5.37 0.06
CA ASN A 63 1.27 5.98 0.20
C ASN A 63 0.23 5.04 -0.42
N PHE A 64 -0.85 4.81 0.30
CA PHE A 64 -1.93 3.91 -0.10
C PHE A 64 -3.24 4.67 -0.07
N LEU A 65 -3.99 4.63 -1.15
CA LEU A 65 -5.34 5.17 -1.25
C LEU A 65 -6.27 4.05 -1.70
N ASP A 66 -7.23 3.70 -0.86
CA ASP A 66 -8.24 2.69 -1.16
C ASP A 66 -9.63 3.33 -1.18
N TYR A 67 -10.36 3.11 -2.24
CA TYR A 67 -11.78 3.40 -2.34
C TYR A 67 -12.56 2.12 -2.54
N GLN A 68 -13.61 1.93 -1.75
CA GLN A 68 -14.49 0.77 -1.84
C GLN A 68 -15.94 1.19 -1.79
N ALA A 69 -16.77 0.56 -2.60
CA ALA A 69 -18.21 0.72 -2.59
C ALA A 69 -18.89 -0.65 -2.66
N TYR A 70 -19.91 -0.83 -1.84
CA TYR A 70 -20.75 -2.02 -1.83
C TYR A 70 -22.22 -1.62 -1.88
N LEU A 71 -22.92 -2.19 -2.82
CA LEU A 71 -24.33 -1.99 -3.04
C LEU A 71 -25.07 -3.32 -2.91
N SER A 72 -26.16 -3.34 -2.15
CA SER A 72 -27.06 -4.48 -2.04
C SER A 72 -28.48 -4.02 -2.35
N TRP A 73 -29.13 -4.71 -3.25
CA TRP A 73 -30.50 -4.42 -3.68
C TRP A 73 -31.37 -5.67 -3.67
N SER A 74 -32.42 -5.63 -2.90
CA SER A 74 -33.43 -6.71 -2.81
C SER A 74 -34.78 -6.19 -3.28
N PRO A 75 -35.07 -6.20 -4.60
CA PRO A 75 -36.34 -5.68 -5.14
C PRO A 75 -37.56 -6.39 -4.56
N ASN A 76 -37.39 -7.65 -4.19
CA ASN A 76 -38.40 -8.46 -3.52
C ASN A 76 -37.73 -9.53 -2.62
N ARG A 77 -38.53 -10.31 -1.90
CA ARG A 77 -38.04 -11.34 -0.98
C ARG A 77 -37.33 -12.53 -1.64
N ARG A 78 -37.42 -12.63 -2.98
CA ARG A 78 -36.85 -13.74 -3.73
C ARG A 78 -35.49 -13.43 -4.36
N TRP A 79 -35.18 -12.18 -4.59
CA TRP A 79 -33.98 -11.77 -5.31
C TRP A 79 -33.15 -10.79 -4.50
N THR A 80 -31.86 -11.02 -4.48
CA THR A 80 -30.87 -10.11 -3.96
C THR A 80 -29.75 -9.95 -4.98
N ILE A 81 -29.38 -8.73 -5.24
CA ILE A 81 -28.28 -8.33 -6.13
C ILE A 81 -27.28 -7.57 -5.28
N ASP A 82 -26.04 -8.04 -5.31
CA ASP A 82 -24.92 -7.38 -4.61
C ASP A 82 -23.85 -7.00 -5.62
N VAL A 83 -23.33 -5.79 -5.49
CA VAL A 83 -22.22 -5.26 -6.31
C VAL A 83 -21.16 -4.70 -5.39
N LEU A 84 -19.92 -5.13 -5.57
CA LEU A 84 -18.76 -4.65 -4.88
C LEU A 84 -17.77 -4.07 -5.88
N GLY A 85 -17.28 -2.87 -5.64
CA GLY A 85 -16.19 -2.26 -6.38
C GLY A 85 -15.10 -1.79 -5.43
N ASN A 86 -13.85 -1.98 -5.81
CA ASN A 86 -12.69 -1.48 -5.10
C ASN A 86 -11.66 -0.92 -6.09
N ILE A 87 -11.10 0.24 -5.74
CA ILE A 87 -9.99 0.86 -6.44
C ILE A 87 -8.90 1.09 -5.41
N SER A 88 -7.74 0.51 -5.63
CA SER A 88 -6.56 0.69 -4.78
C SER A 88 -5.44 1.33 -5.59
N ASP A 89 -4.90 2.41 -5.06
CA ASP A 89 -3.84 3.20 -5.68
C ASP A 89 -2.67 3.27 -4.69
N ASN A 90 -1.56 2.64 -5.05
CA ASN A 90 -0.41 2.48 -4.18
C ASN A 90 0.80 3.11 -4.86
N HIS A 91 1.38 4.10 -4.20
CA HIS A 91 2.62 4.74 -4.61
C HIS A 91 3.73 4.38 -3.66
N TYR A 92 4.84 3.99 -4.22
CA TYR A 92 6.03 3.64 -3.50
C TYR A 92 7.21 4.43 -4.05
N ASN A 93 7.88 5.20 -3.21
CA ASN A 93 9.07 5.95 -3.58
C ASN A 93 10.20 5.57 -2.65
N PHE A 94 11.32 5.13 -3.22
CA PHE A 94 12.52 4.76 -2.52
C PHE A 94 13.68 5.64 -2.98
N LYS A 95 14.37 6.28 -2.01
CA LYS A 95 15.61 7.00 -2.23
C LYS A 95 16.70 6.34 -1.41
N PRO A 96 17.74 5.75 -2.02
CA PRO A 96 18.85 5.19 -1.29
C PRO A 96 19.61 6.29 -0.55
N LYS A 97 20.16 5.97 0.62
CA LYS A 97 21.02 6.86 1.39
C LYS A 97 22.47 6.48 1.21
N ASP A 98 23.33 7.47 1.25
CA ASP A 98 24.76 7.28 1.30
C ASP A 98 25.15 6.36 2.45
N ARG A 99 26.10 5.49 2.19
CA ARG A 99 26.56 4.51 3.16
C ARG A 99 28.06 4.63 3.38
N GLU A 100 28.44 4.64 4.65
CA GLU A 100 29.82 4.63 5.07
C GLU A 100 30.08 3.40 5.93
N THR A 101 31.15 2.67 5.63
CA THR A 101 31.56 1.48 6.37
C THR A 101 33.08 1.54 6.60
N ASN A 102 33.49 1.39 7.85
CA ASN A 102 34.89 1.30 8.23
C ASN A 102 35.24 -0.17 8.48
N PHE A 103 36.33 -0.65 7.92
CA PHE A 103 36.80 -2.03 8.08
C PHE A 103 38.32 -2.08 8.09
N GLY A 104 38.88 -3.13 8.66
CA GLY A 104 40.32 -3.36 8.75
C GLY A 104 40.81 -3.56 10.16
N THR A 105 42.12 -3.53 10.37
CA THR A 105 42.78 -3.61 11.66
C THR A 105 43.19 -2.25 12.19
N MET A 106 43.53 -2.15 13.49
CA MET A 106 43.97 -0.88 14.12
C MET A 106 45.10 -0.21 13.37
N ASN A 107 45.96 -0.97 12.69
CA ASN A 107 47.14 -0.43 11.96
C ASN A 107 46.83 -0.20 10.47
N ASN A 108 45.73 -0.66 9.96
CA ASN A 108 45.34 -0.53 8.55
C ASN A 108 43.80 -0.51 8.44
N ALA A 109 43.20 0.54 8.92
CA ALA A 109 41.78 0.78 8.80
C ALA A 109 41.48 1.41 7.44
N LYS A 110 40.42 0.92 6.79
CA LYS A 110 39.94 1.45 5.52
C LYS A 110 38.53 1.96 5.71
N LYS A 111 38.24 3.06 5.02
CA LYS A 111 36.94 3.72 4.98
C LYS A 111 36.38 3.53 3.58
N PHE A 112 35.23 2.85 3.52
CA PHE A 112 34.49 2.66 2.29
C PHE A 112 33.22 3.52 2.35
N LYS A 113 33.07 4.40 1.39
CA LYS A 113 31.90 5.26 1.28
C LYS A 113 31.24 5.07 -0.08
N VAL A 114 29.94 4.86 -0.05
CA VAL A 114 29.10 4.75 -1.24
C VAL A 114 28.16 5.94 -1.23
N TYR A 115 28.17 6.69 -2.30
CA TYR A 115 27.24 7.77 -2.58
C TYR A 115 26.20 7.22 -3.56
N PHE A 116 24.93 7.43 -3.23
CA PHE A 116 23.84 7.09 -4.12
C PHE A 116 23.13 8.34 -4.61
N ASP A 117 22.80 8.37 -5.90
CA ASP A 117 21.95 9.39 -6.50
C ASP A 117 20.83 8.72 -7.25
N GLY A 118 19.67 9.41 -7.30
CA GLY A 118 18.49 8.90 -7.97
C GLY A 118 17.41 8.37 -7.04
N GLU A 119 16.39 7.77 -7.64
CA GLU A 119 15.20 7.27 -6.96
C GLU A 119 14.54 6.11 -7.72
N GLU A 120 13.81 5.29 -6.98
CA GLU A 120 12.92 4.27 -7.50
C GLU A 120 11.48 4.67 -7.20
N LYS A 121 10.62 4.60 -8.20
CA LYS A 121 9.19 4.90 -8.08
C LYS A 121 8.37 3.75 -8.64
N ASP A 122 7.58 3.18 -7.76
CA ASP A 122 6.65 2.12 -8.11
C ASP A 122 5.23 2.62 -7.92
N TYR A 123 4.40 2.28 -8.87
CA TYR A 123 3.01 2.63 -8.91
C TYR A 123 2.18 1.40 -9.21
N PHE A 124 1.26 1.08 -8.31
CA PHE A 124 0.34 -0.04 -8.46
C PHE A 124 -1.09 0.47 -8.37
N ARG A 125 -1.85 0.28 -9.43
CA ARG A 125 -3.29 0.56 -9.41
C ARG A 125 -4.07 -0.71 -9.67
N THR A 126 -4.92 -1.08 -8.71
CA THR A 126 -5.76 -2.27 -8.79
C THR A 126 -7.22 -1.86 -8.83
N PHE A 127 -7.93 -2.42 -9.80
CA PHE A 127 -9.39 -2.38 -9.89
C PHE A 127 -9.92 -3.77 -9.59
N PHE A 128 -10.85 -3.85 -8.68
CA PHE A 128 -11.56 -5.09 -8.35
C PHE A 128 -13.06 -4.84 -8.45
N GLY A 129 -13.78 -5.79 -9.05
CA GLY A 129 -15.23 -5.78 -9.11
C GLY A 129 -15.78 -7.17 -8.82
N ALA A 130 -16.87 -7.23 -8.08
CA ALA A 130 -17.62 -8.45 -7.86
C ALA A 130 -19.13 -8.18 -7.96
N PHE A 131 -19.82 -9.14 -8.53
CA PHE A 131 -21.27 -9.17 -8.70
C PHE A 131 -21.81 -10.46 -8.14
N SER A 132 -22.89 -10.39 -7.37
CA SER A 132 -23.61 -11.56 -6.86
C SER A 132 -25.10 -11.43 -7.15
N LEU A 133 -25.67 -12.49 -7.68
CA LEU A 133 -27.11 -12.63 -7.88
C LEU A 133 -27.60 -13.82 -7.06
N THR A 134 -28.41 -13.56 -6.05
CA THR A 134 -28.98 -14.60 -5.18
C THR A 134 -30.48 -14.71 -5.40
N ARG A 135 -30.93 -15.94 -5.63
CA ARG A 135 -32.33 -16.28 -5.69
C ARG A 135 -32.72 -17.18 -4.51
N HIS A 136 -33.63 -16.70 -3.68
CA HIS A 136 -34.22 -17.46 -2.57
C HIS A 136 -35.47 -18.21 -3.04
N PHE A 137 -35.49 -19.51 -2.84
CA PHE A 137 -36.66 -20.38 -3.14
C PHE A 137 -37.53 -20.53 -1.89
N THR A 138 -36.89 -20.78 -0.75
CA THR A 138 -37.47 -20.82 0.59
C THR A 138 -36.62 -20.02 1.55
N PRO A 139 -37.00 -19.77 2.80
CA PRO A 139 -36.14 -19.16 3.79
C PRO A 139 -34.81 -19.88 4.03
N GLU A 140 -34.77 -21.19 3.76
CA GLU A 140 -33.64 -22.08 4.03
C GLU A 140 -32.89 -22.51 2.76
N SER A 141 -33.46 -22.22 1.57
CA SER A 141 -32.92 -22.67 0.28
C SER A 141 -32.72 -21.50 -0.67
N TYR A 142 -31.49 -21.37 -1.17
CA TYR A 142 -31.12 -20.32 -2.13
C TYR A 142 -30.09 -20.84 -3.13
N LEU A 143 -29.98 -20.12 -4.25
CA LEU A 143 -28.95 -20.28 -5.26
C LEU A 143 -28.27 -18.91 -5.43
N ALA A 144 -26.95 -18.87 -5.32
CA ALA A 144 -26.15 -17.69 -5.57
C ALA A 144 -25.19 -17.89 -6.74
N LEU A 145 -25.23 -16.96 -7.70
CA LEU A 145 -24.24 -16.83 -8.77
C LEU A 145 -23.32 -15.66 -8.41
N GLN A 146 -22.02 -15.91 -8.38
CA GLN A 146 -21.03 -14.90 -8.08
C GLN A 146 -20.02 -14.82 -9.22
N LEU A 147 -19.72 -13.59 -9.63
CA LEU A 147 -18.72 -13.26 -10.65
C LEU A 147 -17.80 -12.20 -10.07
N SER A 148 -16.49 -12.36 -10.26
CA SER A 148 -15.52 -11.35 -9.86
C SER A 148 -14.42 -11.23 -10.89
N SER A 149 -13.84 -10.03 -10.95
CA SER A 149 -12.71 -9.73 -11.82
C SER A 149 -11.81 -8.71 -11.12
N PHE A 150 -10.52 -8.80 -11.40
CA PHE A 150 -9.56 -7.78 -11.00
C PHE A 150 -8.60 -7.48 -12.14
N SER A 151 -8.07 -6.26 -12.13
CA SER A 151 -7.03 -5.80 -13.05
C SER A 151 -6.04 -4.98 -12.26
N THR A 152 -4.76 -5.29 -12.38
CA THR A 152 -3.68 -4.53 -11.76
C THR A 152 -2.81 -3.93 -12.87
N GLN A 153 -2.55 -2.63 -12.75
CA GLN A 153 -1.58 -1.90 -13.55
C GLN A 153 -0.37 -1.61 -12.66
N GLU A 154 0.78 -2.04 -13.11
CA GLU A 154 2.05 -1.84 -12.43
C GLU A 154 2.96 -1.00 -13.30
N HIS A 155 3.59 0.00 -12.71
CA HIS A 155 4.59 0.83 -13.37
C HIS A 155 5.75 1.03 -12.40
N GLU A 156 6.91 0.52 -12.79
CA GLU A 156 8.15 0.61 -12.05
C GLU A 156 9.13 1.48 -12.84
N THR A 157 9.74 2.45 -12.16
CA THR A 157 10.76 3.32 -12.73
C THR A 157 11.88 3.44 -11.73
N TYR A 158 13.08 3.12 -12.14
CA TYR A 158 14.27 3.29 -11.32
C TYR A 158 15.37 4.00 -12.14
N ASP A 159 16.04 4.94 -11.47
CA ASP A 159 17.23 5.62 -11.95
C ASP A 159 18.13 5.81 -10.73
N ILE A 160 19.00 4.83 -10.47
CA ILE A 160 19.85 4.80 -9.31
C ILE A 160 21.30 4.67 -9.77
N GLN A 161 22.13 5.65 -9.40
CA GLN A 161 23.57 5.63 -9.61
C GLN A 161 24.29 5.49 -8.27
N GLY A 162 25.31 4.64 -8.23
CA GLY A 162 26.18 4.47 -7.08
C GLY A 162 27.62 4.81 -7.42
N GLN A 163 28.23 5.70 -6.65
CA GLN A 163 29.67 5.99 -6.71
C GLN A 163 30.31 5.57 -5.40
N TYR A 164 31.47 4.91 -5.46
CA TYR A 164 32.14 4.47 -4.27
C TYR A 164 33.55 5.04 -4.15
N TRP A 165 33.98 5.21 -2.90
CA TRP A 165 35.28 5.71 -2.52
C TRP A 165 35.88 4.78 -1.49
N LEU A 166 37.15 4.41 -1.70
CA LEU A 166 37.92 3.61 -0.76
C LEU A 166 39.16 4.42 -0.33
N ASN A 167 39.20 4.81 0.94
CA ASN A 167 40.33 5.55 1.52
C ASN A 167 40.95 4.73 2.65
N GLU A 168 42.22 4.98 2.91
CA GLU A 168 42.84 4.53 4.15
C GLU A 168 42.37 5.44 5.28
N ALA A 169 41.82 4.87 6.34
CA ALA A 169 41.46 5.60 7.54
C ALA A 169 42.73 5.81 8.38
N THR A 170 43.49 6.82 8.03
CA THR A 170 44.59 7.27 8.88
C THR A 170 44.03 8.13 10.02
N GLY A 171 44.43 7.83 11.27
CA GLY A 171 43.92 8.48 12.47
C GLY A 171 44.35 9.97 12.67
N ALA A 172 44.59 10.68 11.58
CA ALA A 172 44.77 12.14 11.56
C ALA A 172 43.88 12.67 10.43
N GLU A 173 43.00 13.58 10.77
CA GLU A 173 42.34 14.47 9.83
C GLU A 173 43.39 15.38 9.13
N GLN A 174 44.10 14.82 8.19
CA GLN A 174 44.86 15.59 7.24
C GLN A 174 44.29 15.35 5.87
N LEU A 175 43.64 16.40 5.34
CA LEU A 175 43.38 16.71 3.94
C LEU A 175 43.63 15.53 2.97
N GLY A 176 42.60 14.72 2.81
CA GLY A 176 42.68 13.52 1.98
C GLY A 176 42.80 13.88 0.52
N VAL A 177 43.89 13.50 -0.07
CA VAL A 177 43.96 13.26 -1.49
C VAL A 177 43.40 11.84 -1.67
N GLY A 178 42.11 11.72 -1.95
CA GLY A 178 41.46 10.44 -2.26
C GLY A 178 41.88 9.96 -3.65
N THR A 179 42.22 8.71 -3.73
CA THR A 179 42.40 8.04 -5.03
C THR A 179 41.04 7.62 -5.54
N TYR A 180 40.63 8.12 -6.69
CA TYR A 180 39.40 7.79 -7.36
C TYR A 180 39.59 6.42 -8.06
N MET A 181 38.66 5.50 -7.84
CA MET A 181 38.48 4.33 -8.71
C MET A 181 37.08 4.42 -9.32
N GLU A 182 37.01 4.55 -10.62
CA GLU A 182 35.80 4.38 -11.40
C GLU A 182 35.52 2.90 -11.62
#